data_e658d26a3fa0abd6e8d9dece8faad919
#
_entry.id   e658d26a3fa0abd6e8d9dece8faad919
#
_cell.length_a   1.000
_cell.length_b   1.000
_cell.length_c   1.000
_cell.angle_alpha   90.00
_cell.angle_beta   90.00
_cell.angle_gamma   90.00
#
_symmetry.space_group_name_H-M   'P 1'
#
loop_
_entity.id
_entity.type
_entity.pdbx_description
1 polymer ?
#
loop_
_entity_poly.entity_id
_entity_poly.type
_entity_poly.pdbx_seq_one_letter_code
_entity_poly.pdbx_strand_id
1 'polypeptide(L)'
;MDRKKAVEAAAEKFAELMYSQLERVDLMDAEPDFTDFSKLDKIVIGICGGDGIGPMISSVSRDILEFLLGEDIKSGKAELKTIEGLTIENRIAQNKPIPGDVLEELKSCHVILKGPTETPQAGDGRPNIESANVAMRKALDLFANVRPVKVPGLGIDWTFFRENTEGAYAIGSKGFTIGNLAVDFTVTTDPGSERIAKLAFEFAKNNNKDHVTIVTKANVIKTTDGKFLDICNATAKDYPGIKVSERYVDIMAAELINDVRRRDFQVFILPNLYGDILTDEAAEFQGGVGTAGSANIGKKYAMFEAIHGTAPRMIKEGRAKYANPSSLLRASVLLLSHIGYQNRAKILERALDVCTLEEKKLVIDSRGTGATCAEFGDYVKETILKVM
;
A
#
# COMPACT_ATOMS: atom_id res chain seq x y z
N MET A 1 -18.89 -36.82 13.15
CA MET A 1 -18.88 -36.14 11.82
C MET A 1 -18.64 -37.17 10.73
N ASP A 2 -19.50 -37.23 9.73
CA ASP A 2 -19.32 -38.07 8.55
C ASP A 2 -18.16 -37.48 7.70
N ARG A 3 -16.99 -38.13 7.75
CA ARG A 3 -15.77 -37.65 7.08
C ARG A 3 -15.96 -37.54 5.57
N LYS A 4 -16.75 -38.45 4.96
CA LYS A 4 -16.99 -38.44 3.53
C LYS A 4 -17.75 -37.19 3.10
N LYS A 5 -18.88 -36.91 3.77
CA LYS A 5 -19.68 -35.71 3.49
C LYS A 5 -18.88 -34.42 3.72
N ALA A 6 -18.04 -34.40 4.75
CA ALA A 6 -17.22 -33.22 5.03
C ALA A 6 -16.16 -32.97 3.93
N VAL A 7 -15.56 -34.04 3.40
CA VAL A 7 -14.60 -33.93 2.28
C VAL A 7 -15.29 -33.52 0.98
N GLU A 8 -16.48 -34.08 0.70
CA GLU A 8 -17.30 -33.71 -0.47
C GLU A 8 -17.65 -32.21 -0.44
N ALA A 9 -18.15 -31.70 0.69
CA ALA A 9 -18.47 -30.27 0.85
C ALA A 9 -17.22 -29.37 0.71
N ALA A 10 -16.06 -29.82 1.18
CA ALA A 10 -14.81 -29.08 1.00
C ALA A 10 -14.36 -29.07 -0.47
N ALA A 11 -14.54 -30.18 -1.20
CA ALA A 11 -14.22 -30.26 -2.62
C ALA A 11 -15.11 -29.33 -3.47
N GLU A 12 -16.41 -29.25 -3.17
CA GLU A 12 -17.33 -28.32 -3.82
C GLU A 12 -16.89 -26.87 -3.60
N LYS A 13 -16.61 -26.50 -2.33
CA LYS A 13 -16.12 -25.15 -2.01
C LYS A 13 -14.79 -24.83 -2.68
N PHE A 14 -13.87 -25.79 -2.75
CA PHE A 14 -12.62 -25.63 -3.47
C PHE A 14 -12.86 -25.36 -4.97
N ALA A 15 -13.76 -26.10 -5.60
CA ALA A 15 -14.11 -25.88 -7.01
C ALA A 15 -14.65 -24.46 -7.25
N GLU A 16 -15.57 -23.97 -6.39
CA GLU A 16 -16.08 -22.60 -6.47
C GLU A 16 -14.94 -21.55 -6.38
N LEU A 17 -14.01 -21.75 -5.45
CA LEU A 17 -12.86 -20.85 -5.29
C LEU A 17 -11.96 -20.88 -6.53
N MET A 18 -11.73 -22.05 -7.13
CA MET A 18 -10.95 -22.19 -8.37
C MET A 18 -11.61 -21.45 -9.54
N TYR A 19 -12.92 -21.64 -9.75
CA TYR A 19 -13.65 -20.91 -10.79
C TYR A 19 -13.54 -19.40 -10.61
N SER A 20 -13.71 -18.90 -9.39
CA SER A 20 -13.59 -17.45 -9.11
C SER A 20 -12.19 -16.90 -9.41
N GLN A 21 -11.13 -17.71 -9.26
CA GLN A 21 -9.77 -17.28 -9.60
C GLN A 21 -9.52 -17.32 -11.12
N LEU A 22 -10.08 -18.29 -11.85
CA LEU A 22 -10.00 -18.32 -13.31
C LEU A 22 -10.73 -17.12 -13.94
N GLU A 23 -11.95 -16.80 -13.47
CA GLU A 23 -12.68 -15.60 -13.90
C GLU A 23 -11.86 -14.32 -13.62
N ARG A 24 -11.15 -14.24 -12.50
CA ARG A 24 -10.27 -13.11 -12.19
C ARG A 24 -9.09 -13.00 -13.17
N VAL A 25 -8.52 -14.13 -13.58
CA VAL A 25 -7.45 -14.15 -14.61
C VAL A 25 -7.97 -13.61 -15.93
N ASP A 26 -9.13 -14.07 -16.38
CA ASP A 26 -9.77 -13.60 -17.63
C ASP A 26 -10.00 -12.08 -17.61
N LEU A 27 -10.39 -11.54 -16.44
CA LEU A 27 -10.57 -10.09 -16.26
C LEU A 27 -9.25 -9.33 -16.33
N MET A 28 -8.16 -9.86 -15.76
CA MET A 28 -6.84 -9.23 -15.81
C MET A 28 -6.29 -9.13 -17.24
N ASP A 29 -6.54 -10.13 -18.07
CA ASP A 29 -6.12 -10.16 -19.48
C ASP A 29 -6.90 -9.15 -20.34
N ALA A 30 -8.13 -8.82 -19.95
CA ALA A 30 -8.98 -7.86 -20.64
C ALA A 30 -8.76 -6.39 -20.22
N GLU A 31 -7.92 -6.13 -19.22
CA GLU A 31 -7.72 -4.77 -18.70
C GLU A 31 -6.94 -3.85 -19.65
N PRO A 32 -7.35 -2.55 -19.72
CA PRO A 32 -6.62 -1.54 -20.50
C PRO A 32 -5.22 -1.27 -19.94
N ASP A 33 -4.44 -0.53 -20.69
CA ASP A 33 -3.14 0.00 -20.25
C ASP A 33 -3.30 0.98 -19.06
N PHE A 34 -2.17 1.30 -18.42
CA PHE A 34 -2.13 2.27 -17.34
C PHE A 34 -2.71 3.64 -17.74
N THR A 35 -3.41 4.28 -16.81
CA THR A 35 -3.92 5.63 -16.99
C THR A 35 -2.78 6.61 -17.26
N ASP A 36 -2.83 7.28 -18.40
CA ASP A 36 -1.91 8.37 -18.75
C ASP A 36 -2.47 9.70 -18.24
N PHE A 37 -2.01 10.11 -17.06
CA PHE A 37 -2.46 11.34 -16.40
C PHE A 37 -2.18 12.61 -17.21
N SER A 38 -1.21 12.59 -18.15
CA SER A 38 -0.90 13.74 -18.99
C SER A 38 -1.98 14.04 -20.04
N LYS A 39 -2.83 13.05 -20.33
CA LYS A 39 -3.93 13.15 -21.30
C LYS A 39 -5.28 13.48 -20.67
N LEU A 40 -5.35 13.56 -19.35
CA LEU A 40 -6.59 13.89 -18.66
C LEU A 40 -6.80 15.39 -18.61
N ASP A 41 -8.00 15.83 -18.98
CA ASP A 41 -8.42 17.23 -18.82
C ASP A 41 -8.47 17.63 -17.35
N LYS A 42 -8.83 16.70 -16.48
CA LYS A 42 -8.98 16.90 -15.05
C LYS A 42 -8.58 15.66 -14.26
N ILE A 43 -7.77 15.84 -13.23
CA ILE A 43 -7.38 14.79 -12.28
C ILE A 43 -8.23 14.94 -11.02
N VAL A 44 -9.03 13.91 -10.68
CA VAL A 44 -9.82 13.87 -9.44
C VAL A 44 -9.07 13.05 -8.40
N ILE A 45 -8.76 13.69 -7.28
CA ILE A 45 -8.07 13.11 -6.13
C ILE A 45 -9.09 12.93 -5.02
N GLY A 46 -9.46 11.69 -4.72
CA GLY A 46 -10.35 11.36 -3.60
C GLY A 46 -9.57 11.41 -2.28
N ILE A 47 -10.13 12.05 -1.27
CA ILE A 47 -9.56 12.09 0.08
C ILE A 47 -10.53 11.42 1.05
N CYS A 48 -10.10 10.30 1.61
CA CYS A 48 -10.90 9.49 2.51
C CYS A 48 -10.26 9.47 3.92
N GLY A 49 -10.96 9.99 4.92
CA GLY A 49 -10.45 10.09 6.29
C GLY A 49 -10.25 8.74 6.96
N GLY A 50 -11.16 7.78 6.76
CA GLY A 50 -11.15 6.51 7.46
C GLY A 50 -11.50 6.63 8.94
N ASP A 51 -10.84 5.84 9.78
CA ASP A 51 -11.17 5.68 11.21
C ASP A 51 -10.07 6.23 12.14
N GLY A 52 -10.42 6.40 13.39
CA GLY A 52 -9.50 6.75 14.46
C GLY A 52 -8.80 8.09 14.25
N ILE A 53 -7.46 8.10 14.16
CA ILE A 53 -6.67 9.32 13.89
C ILE A 53 -6.73 9.74 12.41
N GLY A 54 -7.32 8.91 11.55
CA GLY A 54 -7.37 9.08 10.10
C GLY A 54 -7.92 10.44 9.66
N PRO A 55 -9.11 10.89 10.11
CA PRO A 55 -9.67 12.18 9.72
C PRO A 55 -8.73 13.36 10.00
N MET A 56 -8.00 13.31 11.12
CA MET A 56 -7.09 14.38 11.53
C MET A 56 -5.86 14.47 10.62
N ILE A 57 -5.19 13.34 10.36
CA ILE A 57 -4.00 13.31 9.49
C ILE A 57 -4.39 13.56 8.03
N SER A 58 -5.60 13.15 7.60
CA SER A 58 -6.10 13.40 6.24
C SER A 58 -6.45 14.86 6.02
N SER A 59 -6.99 15.57 7.03
CA SER A 59 -7.22 17.01 6.95
C SER A 59 -5.93 17.77 6.70
N VAL A 60 -4.87 17.50 7.47
CA VAL A 60 -3.55 18.13 7.27
C VAL A 60 -2.99 17.81 5.88
N SER A 61 -3.11 16.56 5.44
CA SER A 61 -2.61 16.15 4.11
C SER A 61 -3.42 16.83 2.98
N ARG A 62 -4.73 17.00 3.15
CA ARG A 62 -5.58 17.75 2.23
C ARG A 62 -5.13 19.21 2.12
N ASP A 63 -4.91 19.87 3.27
CA ASP A 63 -4.50 21.29 3.31
C ASP A 63 -3.15 21.51 2.61
N ILE A 64 -2.22 20.58 2.74
CA ILE A 64 -0.92 20.60 2.04
C ILE A 64 -1.11 20.36 0.53
N LEU A 65 -1.94 19.39 0.13
CA LEU A 65 -2.23 19.16 -1.29
C LEU A 65 -2.97 20.37 -1.92
N GLU A 66 -3.93 20.96 -1.22
CA GLU A 66 -4.63 22.15 -1.67
C GLU A 66 -3.66 23.34 -1.86
N PHE A 67 -2.72 23.51 -0.93
CA PHE A 67 -1.66 24.50 -1.05
C PHE A 67 -0.76 24.28 -2.26
N LEU A 68 -0.30 23.04 -2.48
CA LEU A 68 0.60 22.69 -3.59
C LEU A 68 -0.09 22.69 -4.96
N LEU A 69 -1.38 22.35 -5.02
CA LEU A 69 -2.16 22.22 -6.25
C LEU A 69 -3.07 23.44 -6.52
N GLY A 70 -2.96 24.50 -5.74
CA GLY A 70 -3.92 25.61 -5.74
C GLY A 70 -4.18 26.24 -7.12
N GLU A 71 -3.18 26.37 -7.99
CA GLU A 71 -3.34 26.88 -9.36
C GLU A 71 -4.08 25.88 -10.26
N ASP A 72 -3.75 24.58 -10.14
CA ASP A 72 -4.42 23.54 -10.92
C ASP A 72 -5.87 23.33 -10.47
N ILE A 73 -6.15 23.50 -9.18
CA ILE A 73 -7.53 23.48 -8.65
C ILE A 73 -8.33 24.69 -9.19
N LYS A 74 -7.75 25.89 -9.16
CA LYS A 74 -8.39 27.09 -9.71
C LYS A 74 -8.65 27.01 -11.20
N SER A 75 -7.73 26.41 -11.96
CA SER A 75 -7.88 26.23 -13.40
C SER A 75 -8.76 25.03 -13.78
N GLY A 76 -9.22 24.23 -12.82
CA GLY A 76 -10.03 23.03 -13.03
C GLY A 76 -9.27 21.78 -13.48
N LYS A 77 -7.92 21.83 -13.53
CA LYS A 77 -7.08 20.68 -13.88
C LYS A 77 -6.98 19.64 -12.77
N ALA A 78 -7.16 20.05 -11.52
CA ALA A 78 -7.19 19.14 -10.38
C ALA A 78 -8.41 19.40 -9.51
N GLU A 79 -8.93 18.35 -8.88
CA GLU A 79 -10.02 18.44 -7.90
C GLU A 79 -9.66 17.57 -6.69
N LEU A 80 -9.85 18.13 -5.48
CA LEU A 80 -9.80 17.38 -4.22
C LEU A 80 -11.22 17.06 -3.78
N LYS A 81 -11.65 15.81 -3.97
CA LYS A 81 -12.98 15.32 -3.59
C LYS A 81 -12.92 14.63 -2.24
N THR A 82 -13.66 15.11 -1.24
CA THR A 82 -13.81 14.39 0.05
C THR A 82 -14.74 13.20 -0.15
N ILE A 83 -14.32 12.02 0.31
CA ILE A 83 -15.11 10.79 0.31
C ILE A 83 -15.41 10.45 1.76
N GLU A 84 -16.69 10.50 2.09
CA GLU A 84 -17.19 10.16 3.42
C GLU A 84 -17.74 8.73 3.48
N GLY A 85 -18.00 8.24 4.68
CA GLY A 85 -18.71 6.97 4.88
C GLY A 85 -17.86 5.71 4.83
N LEU A 86 -16.54 5.78 4.59
CA LEU A 86 -15.64 4.63 4.78
C LEU A 86 -15.23 4.51 6.26
N THR A 87 -16.19 4.53 7.15
CA THR A 87 -15.98 4.39 8.60
C THR A 87 -16.44 3.04 9.09
N ILE A 88 -15.86 2.58 10.20
CA ILE A 88 -16.22 1.27 10.77
C ILE A 88 -17.71 1.19 11.14
N GLU A 89 -18.30 2.29 11.63
CA GLU A 89 -19.70 2.36 12.00
C GLU A 89 -20.62 2.15 10.79
N ASN A 90 -20.37 2.86 9.68
CA ASN A 90 -21.15 2.72 8.46
C ASN A 90 -20.98 1.33 7.81
N ARG A 91 -19.77 0.82 7.82
CA ARG A 91 -19.44 -0.53 7.29
C ARG A 91 -20.16 -1.63 8.08
N ILE A 92 -20.20 -1.52 9.41
CA ILE A 92 -20.96 -2.44 10.28
C ILE A 92 -22.46 -2.31 10.03
N ALA A 93 -23.00 -1.08 9.99
CA ALA A 93 -24.41 -0.84 9.77
C ALA A 93 -24.92 -1.43 8.44
N GLN A 94 -24.10 -1.41 7.40
CA GLN A 94 -24.41 -2.00 6.09
C GLN A 94 -23.95 -3.46 5.94
N ASN A 95 -23.24 -4.01 6.93
CA ASN A 95 -22.61 -5.33 6.87
C ASN A 95 -21.79 -5.55 5.58
N LYS A 96 -21.01 -4.54 5.21
CA LYS A 96 -20.18 -4.53 3.99
C LYS A 96 -18.77 -4.05 4.30
N PRO A 97 -17.74 -4.63 3.68
CA PRO A 97 -16.36 -4.12 3.80
C PRO A 97 -16.20 -2.71 3.21
N ILE A 98 -16.98 -2.39 2.16
CA ILE A 98 -17.11 -1.07 1.56
C ILE A 98 -18.59 -0.86 1.25
N PRO A 99 -19.26 0.18 1.76
CA PRO A 99 -20.60 0.56 1.33
C PRO A 99 -20.66 0.81 -0.17
N GLY A 100 -21.76 0.44 -0.83
CA GLY A 100 -21.84 0.50 -2.30
C GLY A 100 -21.73 1.92 -2.87
N ASP A 101 -22.36 2.87 -2.24
CA ASP A 101 -22.28 4.31 -2.54
C ASP A 101 -20.84 4.85 -2.41
N VAL A 102 -20.15 4.48 -1.34
CA VAL A 102 -18.74 4.84 -1.13
C VAL A 102 -17.85 4.23 -2.21
N LEU A 103 -18.10 2.98 -2.61
CA LEU A 103 -17.32 2.35 -3.68
C LEU A 103 -17.49 3.08 -5.02
N GLU A 104 -18.69 3.50 -5.35
CA GLU A 104 -18.93 4.27 -6.59
C GLU A 104 -18.28 5.67 -6.52
N GLU A 105 -18.24 6.30 -5.35
CA GLU A 105 -17.51 7.55 -5.15
C GLU A 105 -15.99 7.35 -5.32
N LEU A 106 -15.42 6.28 -4.75
CA LEU A 106 -14.01 5.91 -4.92
C LEU A 106 -13.68 5.70 -6.41
N LYS A 107 -14.54 4.98 -7.15
CA LYS A 107 -14.38 4.73 -8.59
C LYS A 107 -14.53 5.99 -9.45
N SER A 108 -15.15 7.05 -8.96
CA SER A 108 -15.22 8.35 -9.64
C SER A 108 -13.92 9.14 -9.55
N CYS A 109 -12.97 8.73 -8.73
CA CYS A 109 -11.66 9.34 -8.57
C CYS A 109 -10.60 8.59 -9.37
N HIS A 110 -9.58 9.30 -9.85
CA HIS A 110 -8.44 8.69 -10.52
C HIS A 110 -7.42 8.14 -9.52
N VAL A 111 -7.20 8.89 -8.44
CA VAL A 111 -6.33 8.50 -7.34
C VAL A 111 -6.99 8.83 -6.00
N ILE A 112 -6.62 8.08 -4.97
CA ILE A 112 -7.22 8.16 -3.64
C ILE A 112 -6.11 8.32 -2.60
N LEU A 113 -6.22 9.33 -1.74
CA LEU A 113 -5.45 9.47 -0.51
C LEU A 113 -6.32 9.01 0.65
N LYS A 114 -5.89 7.95 1.36
CA LYS A 114 -6.71 7.29 2.37
C LYS A 114 -6.04 7.24 3.73
N GLY A 115 -6.75 7.72 4.75
CA GLY A 115 -6.43 7.46 6.16
C GLY A 115 -6.63 5.99 6.55
N PRO A 116 -6.15 5.57 7.73
CA PRO A 116 -6.29 4.20 8.20
C PRO A 116 -7.76 3.81 8.43
N THR A 117 -8.07 2.52 8.25
CA THR A 117 -9.40 1.95 8.51
C THR A 117 -9.32 0.84 9.54
N GLU A 118 -10.33 0.75 10.41
CA GLU A 118 -10.43 -0.31 11.42
C GLU A 118 -10.99 -1.59 10.81
N THR A 119 -10.51 -2.74 11.30
CA THR A 119 -11.09 -4.05 10.96
C THR A 119 -11.54 -4.72 12.24
N PRO A 120 -12.81 -5.18 12.33
CA PRO A 120 -13.29 -5.93 13.50
C PRO A 120 -12.44 -7.18 13.73
N GLN A 121 -12.23 -7.50 15.01
CA GLN A 121 -11.50 -8.70 15.42
C GLN A 121 -12.45 -9.81 15.82
N ALA A 122 -12.03 -11.04 15.63
CA ALA A 122 -12.81 -12.19 16.09
C ALA A 122 -13.02 -12.11 17.62
N GLY A 123 -14.28 -12.16 18.05
CA GLY A 123 -14.65 -12.14 19.47
C GLY A 123 -14.86 -10.75 20.07
N ASP A 124 -14.77 -9.66 19.31
CA ASP A 124 -15.04 -8.30 19.81
C ASP A 124 -16.54 -7.92 19.85
N GLY A 125 -17.41 -8.88 19.53
CA GLY A 125 -18.88 -8.71 19.55
C GLY A 125 -19.43 -7.96 18.32
N ARG A 126 -18.60 -7.61 17.37
CA ARG A 126 -18.98 -6.94 16.11
C ARG A 126 -19.09 -7.94 14.95
N PRO A 127 -19.88 -7.63 13.90
CA PRO A 127 -19.90 -8.44 12.69
C PRO A 127 -18.49 -8.64 12.10
N ASN A 128 -18.17 -9.88 11.72
CA ASN A 128 -16.90 -10.19 11.09
C ASN A 128 -16.96 -9.78 9.60
N ILE A 129 -16.66 -8.51 9.32
CA ILE A 129 -16.54 -7.99 7.96
C ILE A 129 -15.08 -7.99 7.51
N GLU A 130 -14.88 -8.21 6.20
CA GLU A 130 -13.54 -8.16 5.60
C GLU A 130 -12.89 -6.79 5.80
N SER A 131 -11.56 -6.76 5.82
CA SER A 131 -10.79 -5.51 5.85
C SER A 131 -11.16 -4.60 4.67
N ALA A 132 -11.44 -3.31 4.94
CA ALA A 132 -11.68 -2.33 3.89
C ALA A 132 -10.49 -2.23 2.92
N ASN A 133 -9.25 -2.32 3.43
CA ASN A 133 -8.05 -2.28 2.60
C ASN A 133 -8.02 -3.45 1.61
N VAL A 134 -8.26 -4.67 2.08
CA VAL A 134 -8.29 -5.86 1.22
C VAL A 134 -9.41 -5.76 0.18
N ALA A 135 -10.60 -5.32 0.61
CA ALA A 135 -11.73 -5.14 -0.30
C ALA A 135 -11.48 -4.06 -1.36
N MET A 136 -10.86 -2.93 -1.00
CA MET A 136 -10.50 -1.86 -1.94
C MET A 136 -9.45 -2.33 -2.95
N ARG A 137 -8.42 -3.04 -2.50
CA ARG A 137 -7.38 -3.60 -3.37
C ARG A 137 -7.96 -4.52 -4.43
N LYS A 138 -8.94 -5.35 -4.05
CA LYS A 138 -9.66 -6.24 -4.98
C LYS A 138 -10.62 -5.46 -5.90
N ALA A 139 -11.46 -4.57 -5.33
CA ALA A 139 -12.50 -3.86 -6.08
C ALA A 139 -11.96 -2.85 -7.10
N LEU A 140 -10.76 -2.33 -6.87
CA LEU A 140 -10.06 -1.36 -7.72
C LEU A 140 -8.85 -1.97 -8.44
N ASP A 141 -8.66 -3.28 -8.34
CA ASP A 141 -7.49 -4.06 -8.82
C ASP A 141 -6.14 -3.35 -8.57
N LEU A 142 -5.89 -3.00 -7.32
CA LEU A 142 -4.64 -2.38 -6.88
C LEU A 142 -3.58 -3.45 -6.65
N PHE A 143 -3.03 -3.98 -7.71
CA PHE A 143 -2.20 -5.20 -7.69
C PHE A 143 -0.80 -5.01 -7.12
N ALA A 144 -0.26 -3.80 -7.10
CA ALA A 144 1.08 -3.53 -6.61
C ALA A 144 1.05 -2.64 -5.36
N ASN A 145 1.57 -3.12 -4.24
CA ASN A 145 1.88 -2.29 -3.09
C ASN A 145 3.34 -1.86 -3.16
N VAL A 146 3.56 -0.56 -3.35
CA VAL A 146 4.89 0.04 -3.51
C VAL A 146 5.27 0.81 -2.25
N ARG A 147 6.38 0.40 -1.62
CA ARG A 147 6.88 0.99 -0.37
C ARG A 147 8.35 1.37 -0.51
N PRO A 148 8.67 2.67 -0.65
CA PRO A 148 10.06 3.14 -0.58
C PRO A 148 10.53 3.23 0.88
N VAL A 149 11.79 2.86 1.10
CA VAL A 149 12.50 3.01 2.39
C VAL A 149 13.83 3.69 2.11
N LYS A 150 14.04 4.87 2.67
CA LYS A 150 15.22 5.68 2.37
C LYS A 150 15.88 6.18 3.65
N VAL A 151 17.11 5.71 3.90
CA VAL A 151 17.92 6.11 5.05
C VAL A 151 19.36 6.34 4.58
N PRO A 152 19.68 7.54 4.05
CA PRO A 152 20.98 7.83 3.43
C PRO A 152 22.16 7.55 4.36
N GLY A 153 22.04 7.87 5.66
CA GLY A 153 23.09 7.61 6.67
C GLY A 153 23.44 6.14 6.86
N LEU A 154 22.56 5.22 6.45
CA LEU A 154 22.79 3.78 6.49
C LEU A 154 23.05 3.19 5.09
N GLY A 155 23.08 4.02 4.04
CA GLY A 155 23.21 3.58 2.65
C GLY A 155 21.98 2.82 2.15
N ILE A 156 20.81 3.08 2.71
CA ILE A 156 19.54 2.46 2.34
C ILE A 156 18.78 3.36 1.38
N ASP A 157 18.44 2.82 0.22
CA ASP A 157 17.55 3.42 -0.78
C ASP A 157 16.82 2.30 -1.50
N TRP A 158 15.87 1.70 -0.80
CA TRP A 158 15.09 0.54 -1.22
C TRP A 158 13.72 0.91 -1.73
N THR A 159 13.20 0.13 -2.68
CA THR A 159 11.79 0.18 -3.07
C THR A 159 11.25 -1.24 -3.18
N PHE A 160 10.22 -1.54 -2.42
CA PHE A 160 9.56 -2.83 -2.40
C PHE A 160 8.34 -2.82 -3.32
N PHE A 161 8.25 -3.81 -4.21
CA PHE A 161 7.10 -4.11 -5.05
C PHE A 161 6.48 -5.41 -4.54
N ARG A 162 5.48 -5.27 -3.70
CA ARG A 162 4.70 -6.37 -3.13
C ARG A 162 3.50 -6.63 -4.03
N GLU A 163 3.35 -7.84 -4.54
CA GLU A 163 2.09 -8.26 -5.12
C GLU A 163 0.99 -8.16 -4.05
N ASN A 164 -0.18 -7.61 -4.40
CA ASN A 164 -1.14 -7.12 -3.41
C ASN A 164 -2.53 -7.78 -3.49
N THR A 165 -2.79 -8.58 -4.52
CA THR A 165 -4.09 -9.19 -4.82
C THR A 165 -4.07 -10.71 -4.81
N GLU A 166 -2.90 -11.31 -4.77
CA GLU A 166 -2.68 -12.76 -4.81
C GLU A 166 -2.08 -13.31 -3.50
N GLY A 167 -1.46 -14.49 -3.58
CA GLY A 167 -0.85 -15.16 -2.45
C GLY A 167 -1.88 -15.71 -1.47
N ALA A 168 -1.52 -15.73 -0.19
CA ALA A 168 -2.40 -16.16 0.89
C ALA A 168 -3.61 -15.21 1.12
N TYR A 169 -3.54 -13.98 0.60
CA TYR A 169 -4.60 -12.98 0.73
C TYR A 169 -5.68 -13.07 -0.36
N ALA A 170 -5.44 -13.78 -1.47
CA ALA A 170 -6.36 -13.86 -2.60
C ALA A 170 -7.75 -14.36 -2.18
N ILE A 171 -7.78 -15.40 -1.38
CA ILE A 171 -9.02 -16.04 -0.91
C ILE A 171 -9.53 -15.39 0.39
N GLY A 172 -8.65 -14.74 1.15
CA GLY A 172 -9.02 -14.04 2.39
C GLY A 172 -9.63 -14.99 3.40
N SER A 173 -10.80 -14.64 3.94
CA SER A 173 -11.51 -15.43 4.96
C SER A 173 -12.31 -16.61 4.41
N LYS A 174 -12.10 -17.01 3.14
CA LYS A 174 -12.85 -18.08 2.48
C LYS A 174 -12.25 -19.48 2.68
N GLY A 175 -11.26 -19.65 3.52
CA GLY A 175 -10.79 -20.94 3.99
C GLY A 175 -11.88 -21.74 4.69
N PHE A 176 -11.64 -23.01 4.97
CA PHE A 176 -12.62 -23.86 5.63
C PHE A 176 -12.01 -24.76 6.71
N THR A 177 -12.85 -25.16 7.65
CA THR A 177 -12.47 -26.07 8.75
C THR A 177 -13.27 -27.36 8.64
N ILE A 178 -12.60 -28.51 8.76
CA ILE A 178 -13.20 -29.84 8.79
C ILE A 178 -12.72 -30.53 10.06
N GLY A 179 -13.55 -30.58 11.08
CA GLY A 179 -13.16 -31.14 12.39
C GLY A 179 -11.98 -30.39 12.98
N ASN A 180 -10.83 -31.05 13.08
CA ASN A 180 -9.60 -30.48 13.62
C ASN A 180 -8.65 -29.95 12.54
N LEU A 181 -9.07 -29.91 11.29
CA LEU A 181 -8.28 -29.46 10.13
C LEU A 181 -8.81 -28.12 9.65
N ALA A 182 -7.94 -27.11 9.58
CA ALA A 182 -8.20 -25.86 8.89
C ALA A 182 -7.34 -25.78 7.62
N VAL A 183 -7.90 -25.25 6.55
CA VAL A 183 -7.26 -25.14 5.23
C VAL A 183 -7.47 -23.75 4.66
N ASP A 184 -6.37 -23.11 4.25
CA ASP A 184 -6.35 -21.93 3.41
C ASP A 184 -5.58 -22.22 2.11
N PHE A 185 -5.74 -21.37 1.11
CA PHE A 185 -5.09 -21.53 -0.19
C PHE A 185 -4.22 -20.34 -0.53
N THR A 186 -3.08 -20.63 -1.16
CA THR A 186 -2.23 -19.64 -1.79
C THR A 186 -2.44 -19.69 -3.30
N VAL A 187 -2.65 -18.53 -3.92
CA VAL A 187 -2.90 -18.38 -5.35
C VAL A 187 -1.80 -17.56 -5.99
N THR A 188 -1.27 -18.03 -7.11
CA THR A 188 -0.30 -17.31 -7.95
C THR A 188 -0.69 -17.52 -9.40
N THR A 189 -0.80 -16.43 -10.17
CA THR A 189 -1.17 -16.46 -11.58
C THR A 189 -0.05 -15.91 -12.45
N ASP A 190 -0.04 -16.27 -13.74
CA ASP A 190 0.91 -15.75 -14.70
C ASP A 190 0.76 -14.23 -14.86
N PRO A 191 -0.44 -13.69 -15.18
CA PRO A 191 -0.61 -12.25 -15.36
C PRO A 191 -0.35 -11.45 -14.06
N GLY A 192 -0.73 -11.99 -12.89
CA GLY A 192 -0.47 -11.34 -11.60
C GLY A 192 1.01 -11.20 -11.30
N SER A 193 1.80 -12.27 -11.55
CA SER A 193 3.24 -12.26 -11.35
C SER A 193 3.97 -11.41 -12.39
N GLU A 194 3.54 -11.46 -13.64
CA GLU A 194 4.15 -10.68 -14.74
C GLU A 194 3.95 -9.18 -14.54
N ARG A 195 2.74 -8.72 -14.19
CA ARG A 195 2.45 -7.29 -14.04
C ARG A 195 3.22 -6.64 -12.89
N ILE A 196 3.40 -7.33 -11.75
CA ILE A 196 4.20 -6.81 -10.65
C ILE A 196 5.69 -6.79 -10.99
N ALA A 197 6.20 -7.81 -11.70
CA ALA A 197 7.56 -7.85 -12.16
C ALA A 197 7.86 -6.72 -13.17
N LYS A 198 7.01 -6.54 -14.20
CA LYS A 198 7.12 -5.45 -15.16
C LYS A 198 7.16 -4.08 -14.48
N LEU A 199 6.24 -3.83 -13.53
CA LEU A 199 6.20 -2.56 -12.81
C LEU A 199 7.50 -2.30 -12.04
N ALA A 200 8.06 -3.30 -11.38
CA ALA A 200 9.30 -3.19 -10.63
C ALA A 200 10.53 -2.96 -11.52
N PHE A 201 10.63 -3.68 -12.64
CA PHE A 201 11.72 -3.50 -13.59
C PHE A 201 11.65 -2.15 -14.32
N GLU A 202 10.46 -1.71 -14.73
CA GLU A 202 10.27 -0.35 -15.31
C GLU A 202 10.64 0.73 -14.29
N PHE A 203 10.24 0.57 -13.04
CA PHE A 203 10.68 1.48 -11.97
C PHE A 203 12.20 1.51 -11.85
N ALA A 204 12.85 0.35 -11.79
CA ALA A 204 14.31 0.26 -11.68
C ALA A 204 14.99 1.00 -12.84
N LYS A 205 14.58 0.73 -14.07
CA LYS A 205 15.08 1.38 -15.30
C LYS A 205 14.91 2.90 -15.26
N ASN A 206 13.71 3.39 -14.90
CA ASN A 206 13.38 4.81 -14.93
C ASN A 206 13.99 5.61 -13.77
N ASN A 207 14.46 4.92 -12.71
CA ASN A 207 15.06 5.56 -11.52
C ASN A 207 16.56 5.25 -11.38
N ASN A 208 17.23 4.81 -12.46
CA ASN A 208 18.65 4.47 -12.46
C ASN A 208 19.04 3.45 -11.38
N LYS A 209 18.18 2.48 -11.12
CA LYS A 209 18.47 1.34 -10.26
C LYS A 209 18.93 0.18 -11.14
N ASP A 210 20.01 -0.45 -10.77
CA ASP A 210 20.65 -1.50 -11.55
C ASP A 210 20.54 -2.90 -10.92
N HIS A 211 19.86 -3.02 -9.76
CA HIS A 211 19.71 -4.28 -9.05
C HIS A 211 18.27 -4.52 -8.57
N VAL A 212 17.68 -5.62 -9.02
CA VAL A 212 16.37 -6.13 -8.59
C VAL A 212 16.55 -7.47 -7.88
N THR A 213 15.96 -7.62 -6.71
CA THR A 213 15.98 -8.86 -5.91
C THR A 213 14.59 -9.47 -5.87
N ILE A 214 14.46 -10.69 -6.36
CA ILE A 214 13.23 -11.49 -6.30
C ILE A 214 13.26 -12.31 -5.00
N VAL A 215 12.24 -12.14 -4.16
CA VAL A 215 12.18 -12.78 -2.84
C VAL A 215 11.02 -13.77 -2.80
N THR A 216 11.32 -15.04 -2.55
CA THR A 216 10.32 -16.12 -2.50
C THR A 216 10.68 -17.18 -1.43
N LYS A 217 9.88 -18.22 -1.32
CA LYS A 217 10.24 -19.46 -0.60
C LYS A 217 10.17 -20.67 -1.54
N ALA A 218 10.57 -20.50 -2.79
CA ALA A 218 10.45 -21.50 -3.87
C ALA A 218 11.15 -22.84 -3.59
N ASN A 219 12.13 -22.88 -2.69
CA ASN A 219 12.76 -24.15 -2.26
C ASN A 219 11.81 -25.07 -1.48
N VAL A 220 10.76 -24.50 -0.84
CA VAL A 220 9.75 -25.25 -0.07
C VAL A 220 8.38 -25.17 -0.75
N ILE A 221 7.93 -23.97 -1.11
CA ILE A 221 6.64 -23.71 -1.76
C ILE A 221 6.86 -23.73 -3.28
N LYS A 222 7.04 -24.95 -3.81
CA LYS A 222 7.52 -25.14 -5.19
C LYS A 222 6.53 -24.72 -6.27
N THR A 223 5.22 -24.87 -6.04
CA THR A 223 4.20 -24.63 -7.05
C THR A 223 3.92 -23.14 -7.21
N THR A 224 3.53 -22.44 -6.16
CA THR A 224 3.13 -21.03 -6.23
C THR A 224 4.34 -20.10 -6.25
N ASP A 225 5.26 -20.23 -5.30
CA ASP A 225 6.45 -19.40 -5.26
C ASP A 225 7.43 -19.72 -6.40
N GLY A 226 7.49 -21.03 -6.81
CA GLY A 226 8.26 -21.43 -8.00
C GLY A 226 7.74 -20.75 -9.25
N LYS A 227 6.41 -20.78 -9.49
CA LYS A 227 5.76 -20.08 -10.60
C LYS A 227 6.06 -18.58 -10.58
N PHE A 228 5.92 -17.91 -9.43
CA PHE A 228 6.23 -16.50 -9.25
C PHE A 228 7.68 -16.19 -9.64
N LEU A 229 8.63 -17.00 -9.15
CA LEU A 229 10.06 -16.85 -9.45
C LEU A 229 10.35 -17.02 -10.93
N ASP A 230 9.79 -18.05 -11.57
CA ASP A 230 10.01 -18.35 -12.98
C ASP A 230 9.51 -17.20 -13.88
N ILE A 231 8.33 -16.64 -13.57
CA ILE A 231 7.75 -15.53 -14.32
C ILE A 231 8.55 -14.24 -14.13
N CYS A 232 8.96 -13.93 -12.89
CA CYS A 232 9.82 -12.78 -12.63
C CYS A 232 11.16 -12.88 -13.39
N ASN A 233 11.77 -14.08 -13.42
CA ASN A 233 12.99 -14.33 -14.20
C ASN A 233 12.76 -14.27 -15.72
N ALA A 234 11.61 -14.70 -16.19
CA ALA A 234 11.25 -14.55 -17.60
C ALA A 234 11.12 -13.08 -17.99
N THR A 235 10.40 -12.27 -17.19
CA THR A 235 10.25 -10.83 -17.37
C THR A 235 11.59 -10.10 -17.32
N ALA A 236 12.51 -10.52 -16.46
CA ALA A 236 13.84 -9.91 -16.32
C ALA A 236 14.65 -9.92 -17.63
N LYS A 237 14.39 -10.84 -18.56
CA LYS A 237 15.09 -10.94 -19.86
C LYS A 237 14.85 -9.72 -20.75
N ASP A 238 13.74 -9.01 -20.56
CA ASP A 238 13.42 -7.79 -21.28
C ASP A 238 14.20 -6.57 -20.75
N TYR A 239 14.95 -6.74 -19.65
CA TYR A 239 15.70 -5.68 -18.97
C TYR A 239 17.19 -6.04 -18.79
N PRO A 240 17.94 -6.28 -19.86
CA PRO A 240 19.30 -6.85 -19.80
C PRO A 240 20.33 -5.97 -19.06
N GLY A 241 20.01 -4.69 -18.82
CA GLY A 241 20.87 -3.77 -18.05
C GLY A 241 20.69 -3.85 -16.54
N ILE A 242 19.75 -4.66 -16.04
CA ILE A 242 19.43 -4.76 -14.63
C ILE A 242 19.92 -6.11 -14.10
N LYS A 243 20.77 -6.06 -13.06
CA LYS A 243 21.20 -7.26 -12.34
C LYS A 243 20.04 -7.85 -11.56
N VAL A 244 19.83 -9.15 -11.65
CA VAL A 244 18.81 -9.87 -10.89
C VAL A 244 19.47 -10.80 -9.88
N SER A 245 18.93 -10.80 -8.65
CA SER A 245 19.29 -11.76 -7.63
C SER A 245 18.03 -12.40 -7.03
N GLU A 246 18.18 -13.63 -6.57
CA GLU A 246 17.12 -14.39 -5.92
C GLU A 246 17.47 -14.58 -4.44
N ARG A 247 16.47 -14.44 -3.57
CA ARG A 247 16.62 -14.69 -2.14
C ARG A 247 15.42 -15.46 -1.60
N TYR A 248 15.69 -16.41 -0.72
CA TYR A 248 14.63 -16.95 0.13
C TYR A 248 14.28 -15.95 1.22
N VAL A 249 13.01 -15.84 1.55
CA VAL A 249 12.48 -14.83 2.46
C VAL A 249 13.16 -14.80 3.83
N ASP A 250 13.49 -15.95 4.39
CA ASP A 250 14.21 -16.09 5.67
C ASP A 250 15.64 -15.56 5.60
N ILE A 251 16.34 -15.81 4.48
CA ILE A 251 17.67 -15.25 4.22
C ILE A 251 17.57 -13.75 4.00
N MET A 252 16.54 -13.28 3.25
CA MET A 252 16.33 -11.87 2.99
C MET A 252 16.10 -11.08 4.29
N ALA A 253 15.26 -11.58 5.20
CA ALA A 253 15.06 -10.97 6.51
C ALA A 253 16.38 -10.80 7.28
N ALA A 254 17.23 -11.81 7.28
CA ALA A 254 18.55 -11.72 7.92
C ALA A 254 19.50 -10.76 7.19
N GLU A 255 19.45 -10.69 5.85
CA GLU A 255 20.32 -9.78 5.07
C GLU A 255 19.91 -8.32 5.17
N LEU A 256 18.63 -8.00 5.35
CA LEU A 256 18.15 -6.62 5.55
C LEU A 256 18.75 -5.97 6.82
N ILE A 257 18.89 -6.72 7.90
CA ILE A 257 19.47 -6.20 9.14
C ILE A 257 21.00 -6.23 9.16
N ASN A 258 21.64 -6.87 8.17
CA ASN A 258 23.10 -6.96 8.07
C ASN A 258 23.70 -5.68 7.49
N ASP A 259 24.58 -5.01 8.24
CA ASP A 259 25.17 -3.71 7.90
C ASP A 259 25.94 -3.67 6.57
N VAL A 260 26.45 -4.80 6.13
CA VAL A 260 27.21 -4.93 4.87
C VAL A 260 26.25 -5.28 3.73
N ARG A 261 25.50 -6.36 3.89
CA ARG A 261 24.65 -6.94 2.84
C ARG A 261 23.51 -6.02 2.40
N ARG A 262 22.90 -5.31 3.35
CA ARG A 262 21.75 -4.42 3.08
C ARG A 262 22.04 -3.32 2.07
N ARG A 263 23.31 -2.93 1.87
CA ARG A 263 23.72 -1.88 0.93
C ARG A 263 23.71 -2.32 -0.53
N ASP A 264 23.67 -3.61 -0.77
CA ASP A 264 23.67 -4.18 -2.12
C ASP A 264 22.27 -4.19 -2.75
N PHE A 265 21.21 -3.94 -1.95
CA PHE A 265 19.82 -4.04 -2.39
C PHE A 265 19.26 -2.67 -2.79
N GLN A 266 18.38 -2.69 -3.81
CA GLN A 266 17.75 -1.48 -4.34
C GLN A 266 16.25 -1.67 -4.57
N VAL A 267 15.86 -2.64 -5.38
CA VAL A 267 14.46 -2.93 -5.72
C VAL A 267 14.14 -4.37 -5.38
N PHE A 268 12.96 -4.59 -4.78
CA PHE A 268 12.51 -5.92 -4.39
C PHE A 268 11.19 -6.26 -5.07
N ILE A 269 11.04 -7.51 -5.50
CA ILE A 269 9.78 -8.08 -5.98
C ILE A 269 9.41 -9.24 -5.05
N LEU A 270 8.20 -9.18 -4.47
CA LEU A 270 7.77 -10.14 -3.46
C LEU A 270 6.32 -10.57 -3.64
N PRO A 271 6.00 -11.84 -3.36
CA PRO A 271 4.63 -12.27 -3.08
C PRO A 271 4.03 -11.51 -1.90
N ASN A 272 2.71 -11.48 -1.85
CA ASN A 272 1.93 -10.66 -0.93
C ASN A 272 2.38 -10.77 0.54
N LEU A 273 2.36 -11.96 1.12
CA LEU A 273 2.65 -12.16 2.55
C LEU A 273 4.09 -11.77 2.92
N TYR A 274 5.08 -12.14 2.10
CA TYR A 274 6.47 -11.80 2.38
C TYR A 274 6.73 -10.31 2.25
N GLY A 275 6.07 -9.67 1.26
CA GLY A 275 6.11 -8.21 1.13
C GLY A 275 5.49 -7.50 2.32
N ASP A 276 4.43 -8.02 2.92
CA ASP A 276 3.83 -7.44 4.12
C ASP A 276 4.81 -7.44 5.30
N ILE A 277 5.43 -8.59 5.54
CA ILE A 277 6.35 -8.76 6.68
C ILE A 277 7.63 -7.94 6.49
N LEU A 278 8.31 -8.11 5.36
CA LEU A 278 9.62 -7.49 5.15
C LEU A 278 9.56 -5.97 4.99
N THR A 279 8.46 -5.42 4.50
CA THR A 279 8.33 -3.96 4.39
C THR A 279 8.09 -3.28 5.74
N ASP A 280 7.46 -3.95 6.70
CA ASP A 280 7.29 -3.42 8.06
C ASP A 280 8.62 -3.51 8.82
N GLU A 281 9.39 -4.60 8.65
CA GLU A 281 10.77 -4.68 9.15
C GLU A 281 11.65 -3.56 8.56
N ALA A 282 11.58 -3.36 7.24
CA ALA A 282 12.34 -2.32 6.56
C ALA A 282 11.97 -0.91 7.01
N ALA A 283 10.71 -0.65 7.36
CA ALA A 283 10.25 0.65 7.86
C ALA A 283 10.91 1.04 9.19
N GLU A 284 11.33 0.07 10.01
CA GLU A 284 12.01 0.34 11.29
C GLU A 284 13.34 1.10 11.09
N PHE A 285 14.04 0.90 9.96
CA PHE A 285 15.28 1.64 9.67
C PHE A 285 15.07 3.15 9.49
N GLN A 286 13.88 3.57 9.09
CA GLN A 286 13.56 5.01 8.93
C GLN A 286 12.73 5.59 10.09
N GLY A 287 12.57 4.83 11.19
CA GLY A 287 11.86 5.28 12.41
C GLY A 287 10.48 4.67 12.58
N GLY A 288 10.21 3.56 11.92
CA GLY A 288 8.99 2.77 12.03
C GLY A 288 7.89 3.17 11.05
N VAL A 289 6.79 2.43 11.09
CA VAL A 289 5.64 2.56 10.18
C VAL A 289 4.97 3.95 10.19
N GLY A 290 5.16 4.73 11.25
CA GLY A 290 4.64 6.10 11.34
C GLY A 290 5.32 7.12 10.42
N THR A 291 6.44 6.77 9.79
CA THR A 291 7.26 7.67 8.97
C THR A 291 7.23 7.35 7.48
N ALA A 292 6.67 6.22 7.08
CA ALA A 292 6.64 5.73 5.71
C ALA A 292 5.25 5.89 5.08
N GLY A 293 5.22 6.23 3.79
CA GLY A 293 4.03 6.21 2.95
C GLY A 293 3.98 4.97 2.07
N SER A 294 2.78 4.57 1.67
CA SER A 294 2.53 3.42 0.81
C SER A 294 1.69 3.81 -0.40
N ALA A 295 2.01 3.25 -1.55
CA ALA A 295 1.19 3.35 -2.75
C ALA A 295 0.63 1.97 -3.11
N ASN A 296 -0.67 1.88 -3.39
CA ASN A 296 -1.30 0.71 -3.97
C ASN A 296 -1.69 1.06 -5.41
N ILE A 297 -1.05 0.43 -6.37
CA ILE A 297 -1.11 0.79 -7.79
C ILE A 297 -1.88 -0.27 -8.56
N GLY A 298 -2.87 0.18 -9.34
CA GLY A 298 -3.53 -0.58 -10.38
C GLY A 298 -3.35 0.12 -11.74
N LYS A 299 -3.88 -0.48 -12.81
CA LYS A 299 -3.82 0.14 -14.15
C LYS A 299 -4.70 1.38 -14.25
N LYS A 300 -5.90 1.33 -13.67
CA LYS A 300 -6.90 2.40 -13.74
C LYS A 300 -6.91 3.31 -12.51
N TYR A 301 -6.69 2.74 -11.33
CA TYR A 301 -6.78 3.42 -10.04
C TYR A 301 -5.47 3.31 -9.29
N ALA A 302 -5.23 4.28 -8.40
CA ALA A 302 -4.17 4.17 -7.40
C ALA A 302 -4.65 4.71 -6.05
N MET A 303 -4.20 4.09 -4.97
CA MET A 303 -4.53 4.48 -3.60
C MET A 303 -3.25 4.67 -2.80
N PHE A 304 -3.15 5.79 -2.12
CA PHE A 304 -2.02 6.20 -1.30
C PHE A 304 -2.45 6.26 0.15
N GLU A 305 -1.69 5.63 1.03
CA GLU A 305 -2.09 5.48 2.43
C GLU A 305 -0.91 5.53 3.39
N ALA A 306 -1.20 5.88 4.64
CA ALA A 306 -0.26 5.68 5.74
C ALA A 306 -0.07 4.18 6.00
N ILE A 307 1.12 3.76 6.40
CA ILE A 307 1.40 2.35 6.72
C ILE A 307 0.82 1.97 8.09
N HIS A 308 0.74 2.91 9.04
CA HIS A 308 0.20 2.66 10.37
C HIS A 308 -1.34 2.51 10.40
N GLY A 309 -1.85 1.89 11.47
CA GLY A 309 -3.30 1.71 11.71
C GLY A 309 -3.97 2.92 12.35
N THR A 310 -5.20 2.71 12.83
CA THR A 310 -6.13 3.75 13.36
C THR A 310 -5.73 4.34 14.72
N ALA A 311 -4.74 3.78 15.40
CA ALA A 311 -4.26 4.18 16.75
C ALA A 311 -5.37 4.29 17.80
N PRO A 312 -6.16 3.24 18.05
CA PRO A 312 -7.33 3.29 18.94
C PRO A 312 -6.98 3.71 20.38
N ARG A 313 -5.75 3.42 20.82
CA ARG A 313 -5.26 3.86 22.13
C ARG A 313 -5.16 5.38 22.22
N MET A 314 -4.71 6.06 21.16
CA MET A 314 -4.63 7.52 21.15
C MET A 314 -6.01 8.17 21.23
N ILE A 315 -7.01 7.58 20.57
CA ILE A 315 -8.40 8.03 20.65
C ILE A 315 -8.92 7.88 22.09
N LYS A 316 -8.76 6.69 22.68
CA LYS A 316 -9.21 6.39 24.04
C LYS A 316 -8.56 7.30 25.11
N GLU A 317 -7.31 7.68 24.92
CA GLU A 317 -6.54 8.55 25.82
C GLU A 317 -6.72 10.06 25.51
N GLY A 318 -7.56 10.45 24.55
CA GLY A 318 -7.80 11.86 24.19
C GLY A 318 -6.58 12.54 23.52
N ARG A 319 -5.65 11.75 22.97
CA ARG A 319 -4.38 12.22 22.38
C ARG A 319 -4.42 12.30 20.85
N ALA A 320 -5.57 12.13 20.22
CA ALA A 320 -5.69 12.13 18.75
C ALA A 320 -5.07 13.36 18.08
N LYS A 321 -5.20 14.55 18.70
CA LYS A 321 -4.62 15.79 18.17
C LYS A 321 -3.08 15.79 18.04
N TYR A 322 -2.40 14.84 18.68
CA TYR A 322 -0.96 14.63 18.58
C TYR A 322 -0.59 13.52 17.57
N ALA A 323 -1.52 13.11 16.74
CA ALA A 323 -1.24 12.12 15.69
C ALA A 323 -0.19 12.66 14.70
N ASN A 324 0.75 11.82 14.34
CA ASN A 324 1.81 12.20 13.39
C ASN A 324 1.30 12.06 11.94
N PRO A 325 1.19 13.16 11.15
CA PRO A 325 0.74 13.09 9.78
C PRO A 325 1.83 12.68 8.79
N SER A 326 3.09 12.52 9.21
CA SER A 326 4.24 12.32 8.32
C SER A 326 4.06 11.15 7.37
N SER A 327 3.50 10.03 7.83
CA SER A 327 3.26 8.86 6.99
C SER A 327 2.29 9.17 5.83
N LEU A 328 1.18 9.85 6.11
CA LEU A 328 0.20 10.23 5.07
C LEU A 328 0.72 11.34 4.16
N LEU A 329 1.52 12.26 4.70
CA LEU A 329 2.23 13.28 3.89
C LEU A 329 3.27 12.63 2.97
N ARG A 330 4.00 11.61 3.42
CA ARG A 330 4.88 10.81 2.54
C ARG A 330 4.08 10.07 1.47
N ALA A 331 2.90 9.55 1.80
CA ALA A 331 1.99 8.98 0.81
C ALA A 331 1.52 10.04 -0.21
N SER A 332 1.32 11.29 0.22
CA SER A 332 1.01 12.41 -0.68
C SER A 332 2.17 12.76 -1.63
N VAL A 333 3.43 12.58 -1.21
CA VAL A 333 4.60 12.68 -2.12
C VAL A 333 4.50 11.64 -3.24
N LEU A 334 4.20 10.39 -2.88
CA LEU A 334 4.03 9.30 -3.86
C LEU A 334 2.85 9.58 -4.80
N LEU A 335 1.74 10.10 -4.28
CA LEU A 335 0.57 10.49 -5.07
C LEU A 335 0.93 11.56 -6.09
N LEU A 336 1.55 12.66 -5.67
CA LEU A 336 1.97 13.74 -6.56
C LEU A 336 2.92 13.26 -7.65
N SER A 337 3.87 12.40 -7.29
CA SER A 337 4.78 11.78 -8.26
C SER A 337 4.02 10.92 -9.27
N HIS A 338 3.07 10.10 -8.81
CA HIS A 338 2.30 9.19 -9.65
C HIS A 338 1.44 9.92 -10.70
N ILE A 339 0.83 11.04 -10.32
CA ILE A 339 -0.01 11.84 -11.23
C ILE A 339 0.78 12.88 -12.06
N GLY A 340 2.12 12.77 -12.08
CA GLY A 340 2.99 13.58 -12.93
C GLY A 340 3.47 14.92 -12.34
N TYR A 341 3.11 15.28 -11.12
CA TYR A 341 3.54 16.51 -10.46
C TYR A 341 4.91 16.35 -9.75
N GLN A 342 5.92 15.89 -10.49
CA GLN A 342 7.25 15.53 -9.97
C GLN A 342 7.93 16.65 -9.16
N ASN A 343 7.85 17.90 -9.64
CA ASN A 343 8.48 19.03 -8.94
C ASN A 343 7.81 19.28 -7.58
N ARG A 344 6.48 19.21 -7.51
CA ARG A 344 5.73 19.38 -6.26
C ARG A 344 5.97 18.23 -5.29
N ALA A 345 6.09 17.01 -5.80
CA ALA A 345 6.49 15.86 -5.00
C ALA A 345 7.87 16.07 -4.35
N LYS A 346 8.87 16.50 -5.12
CA LYS A 346 10.23 16.81 -4.60
C LYS A 346 10.22 17.93 -3.57
N ILE A 347 9.44 18.99 -3.78
CA ILE A 347 9.29 20.09 -2.82
C ILE A 347 8.72 19.59 -1.50
N LEU A 348 7.63 18.80 -1.56
CA LEU A 348 7.02 18.23 -0.35
C LEU A 348 7.97 17.25 0.35
N GLU A 349 8.65 16.39 -0.40
CA GLU A 349 9.64 15.45 0.15
C GLU A 349 10.75 16.20 0.87
N ARG A 350 11.31 17.25 0.22
CA ARG A 350 12.37 18.08 0.81
C ARG A 350 11.89 18.80 2.08
N ALA A 351 10.70 19.37 2.06
CA ALA A 351 10.12 20.03 3.24
C ALA A 351 9.95 19.04 4.41
N LEU A 352 9.48 17.82 4.13
CA LEU A 352 9.36 16.78 5.14
C LEU A 352 10.73 16.36 5.71
N ASP A 353 11.75 16.22 4.86
CA ASP A 353 13.11 15.91 5.33
C ASP A 353 13.67 17.00 6.24
N VAL A 354 13.49 18.26 5.87
CA VAL A 354 13.87 19.40 6.74
C VAL A 354 13.15 19.32 8.09
N CYS A 355 11.82 19.15 8.07
CA CYS A 355 11.01 19.13 9.29
C CYS A 355 11.32 17.93 10.20
N THR A 356 11.56 16.75 9.62
CA THR A 356 11.66 15.49 10.39
C THR A 356 13.10 15.05 10.68
N LEU A 357 14.05 15.40 9.83
CA LEU A 357 15.44 14.90 9.93
C LEU A 357 16.45 15.99 10.27
N GLU A 358 16.32 17.19 9.71
CA GLU A 358 17.31 18.25 9.80
C GLU A 358 17.02 19.26 10.92
N GLU A 359 16.04 20.14 10.72
CA GLU A 359 15.73 21.21 11.69
C GLU A 359 15.06 20.68 12.96
N LYS A 360 14.07 19.81 12.81
CA LYS A 360 13.25 19.26 13.91
C LYS A 360 12.72 20.34 14.87
N LYS A 361 12.33 21.51 14.33
CA LYS A 361 11.85 22.64 15.10
C LYS A 361 10.60 22.28 15.91
N LEU A 362 9.71 21.48 15.33
CA LEU A 362 8.56 20.90 16.00
C LEU A 362 8.68 19.37 15.93
N VAL A 363 8.62 18.73 17.08
CA VAL A 363 8.69 17.26 17.18
C VAL A 363 7.30 16.73 17.51
N ILE A 364 6.82 15.83 16.66
CA ILE A 364 5.62 15.04 16.93
C ILE A 364 6.03 13.73 17.58
N ASP A 365 5.67 13.53 18.85
CA ASP A 365 6.02 12.33 19.62
C ASP A 365 4.83 11.37 19.83
N SER A 366 3.63 11.78 19.40
CA SER A 366 2.38 11.04 19.61
C SER A 366 2.04 10.74 21.08
N ARG A 367 2.82 11.28 22.03
CA ARG A 367 2.64 11.07 23.48
C ARG A 367 1.88 12.20 24.15
N GLY A 368 1.75 13.35 23.48
CA GLY A 368 1.04 14.52 24.00
C GLY A 368 1.96 15.58 24.64
N THR A 369 3.28 15.40 24.52
CA THR A 369 4.30 16.36 24.97
C THR A 369 4.93 17.16 23.84
N GLY A 370 4.71 16.73 22.60
CA GLY A 370 5.18 17.40 21.38
C GLY A 370 4.13 18.28 20.71
N ALA A 371 4.39 18.64 19.46
CA ALA A 371 3.47 19.40 18.62
C ALA A 371 2.19 18.62 18.29
N THR A 372 1.12 19.33 18.06
CA THR A 372 -0.12 18.75 17.50
C THR A 372 0.03 18.48 16.00
N CYS A 373 -0.86 17.66 15.47
CA CYS A 373 -0.96 17.34 14.05
C CYS A 373 -1.08 18.62 13.18
N ALA A 374 -1.92 19.56 13.60
CA ALA A 374 -2.15 20.83 12.91
C ALA A 374 -0.89 21.71 12.93
N GLU A 375 -0.29 21.95 14.10
CA GLU A 375 0.95 22.74 14.23
C GLU A 375 2.09 22.18 13.38
N PHE A 376 2.21 20.85 13.29
CA PHE A 376 3.19 20.22 12.41
C PHE A 376 2.84 20.44 10.93
N GLY A 377 1.57 20.38 10.56
CA GLY A 377 1.10 20.70 9.20
C GLY A 377 1.46 22.12 8.80
N ASP A 378 1.24 23.09 9.69
CA ASP A 378 1.62 24.50 9.47
C ASP A 378 3.13 24.65 9.31
N TYR A 379 3.92 23.98 10.14
CA TYR A 379 5.38 23.97 10.01
C TYR A 379 5.85 23.40 8.67
N VAL A 380 5.25 22.32 8.20
CA VAL A 380 5.54 21.77 6.87
C VAL A 380 5.18 22.78 5.78
N LYS A 381 4.03 23.48 5.88
CA LYS A 381 3.60 24.50 4.92
C LYS A 381 4.56 25.69 4.86
N GLU A 382 5.02 26.19 6.02
CA GLU A 382 6.04 27.23 6.11
C GLU A 382 7.37 26.79 5.48
N THR A 383 7.72 25.50 5.67
CA THR A 383 8.96 24.95 5.13
C THR A 383 8.87 24.77 3.61
N ILE A 384 7.71 24.39 3.08
CA ILE A 384 7.47 24.34 1.62
C ILE A 384 7.81 25.70 1.00
N LEU A 385 7.33 26.82 1.59
CA LEU A 385 7.59 28.17 1.09
C LEU A 385 9.09 28.53 1.08
N LYS A 386 9.88 27.92 1.93
CA LYS A 386 11.33 28.18 2.00
C LYS A 386 12.15 27.35 1.02
N VAL A 387 11.63 26.18 0.61
CA VAL A 387 12.35 25.24 -0.27
C VAL A 387 11.84 25.31 -1.73
N MET A 388 10.74 26.02 -2.01
CA MET A 388 10.30 26.39 -3.35
C MET A 388 11.26 27.37 -4.00
#